data_4c5d34544292ab2b37da25c3aad37bb3
#
_entry.id   4c5d34544292ab2b37da25c3aad37bb3
#
_cell.length_a   1.000
_cell.length_b   1.000
_cell.length_c   1.000
_cell.angle_alpha   90.00
_cell.angle_beta   90.00
_cell.angle_gamma   90.00
#
_symmetry.space_group_name_H-M   'P 1'
#
loop_
_entity.id
_entity.type
_entity.pdbx_description
1 polymer ?
#
loop_
_entity_poly.entity_id
_entity_poly.type
_entity_poly.pdbx_seq_one_letter_code
_entity_poly.pdbx_strand_id
1 'polypeptide(L)'
;MSATKAEKPHSGAPYPALAVAAVLFASLTASIDGRFTAVALADIRGGLGLSFDEGAWLSTAATAPQIFIAPAVAWLTTAFGLRRVLGLPAAAYGLVSFAIPFVSDYPILLTLTVLHGLLLGTFVPATMMIIFKTLPPRWWMPLIVIYATRVGFSLDVSHFLVGVYEQHFGWPALYWQGTVVGPVMAVLAYLGTPPLTVDRGLMYRADWGGMMLLGASLAMVYSGLDQGNRLDWSNSGTVISLLVLGVALFAAFLANEVVVKEPWARFKGLFSPGMGLSLVVVVLFNVASLSNSSLVPNFLGAVRGMRPEQVGELLLVSGAIPTALLIPFLIFVLRYVDARWTAMAGLFIFAVANLSGTQITGDWARDDFVGIVFATAVGQALALTSLIIIGFSHLRTDRTTAVAAYVHSIRLGSTEIGIALMSTWLRVREQIHSYYLGINIDIGGADVVAAIDAATRQFFARGADEARSQAVASLAARIQRESNVLAYIDAFWLCFWAAIAALLVLALVGVAPKGPFSPVPFRSAESLFGAREPR
;
A
#
# COMPACT_ATOMS: atom_id res chain seq x y z
N MET A 1 -46.04 5.52 -17.99
CA MET A 1 -45.74 6.24 -16.74
C MET A 1 -45.90 5.25 -15.61
N SER A 2 -44.82 4.58 -15.24
CA SER A 2 -44.77 3.71 -14.06
C SER A 2 -43.76 4.33 -13.11
N ALA A 3 -44.26 4.87 -11.99
CA ALA A 3 -43.44 5.48 -10.95
C ALA A 3 -42.55 4.40 -10.33
N THR A 4 -41.25 4.48 -10.58
CA THR A 4 -40.22 3.69 -9.93
C THR A 4 -40.29 4.01 -8.43
N LYS A 5 -40.80 3.06 -7.63
CA LYS A 5 -40.73 3.10 -6.18
C LYS A 5 -39.28 3.35 -5.76
N ALA A 6 -39.02 4.53 -5.20
CA ALA A 6 -37.77 4.77 -4.48
C ALA A 6 -37.63 3.71 -3.39
N GLU A 7 -36.65 2.82 -3.55
CA GLU A 7 -36.28 1.87 -2.51
C GLU A 7 -35.97 2.64 -1.24
N LYS A 8 -36.76 2.42 -0.20
CA LYS A 8 -36.48 2.92 1.14
C LYS A 8 -35.08 2.41 1.53
N PRO A 9 -34.21 3.26 2.10
CA PRO A 9 -32.92 2.78 2.61
C PRO A 9 -33.21 1.66 3.63
N HIS A 10 -32.63 0.50 3.40
CA HIS A 10 -32.75 -0.65 4.28
C HIS A 10 -32.05 -0.33 5.61
N SER A 11 -32.76 0.32 6.50
CA SER A 11 -32.39 0.56 7.90
C SER A 11 -32.56 -0.72 8.72
N GLY A 12 -31.95 -1.82 8.26
CA GLY A 12 -32.02 -3.10 8.95
C GLY A 12 -30.77 -3.44 9.78
N ALA A 13 -29.76 -2.56 9.80
CA ALA A 13 -28.60 -2.75 10.67
C ALA A 13 -29.00 -2.39 12.11
N PRO A 14 -28.91 -3.33 13.07
CA PRO A 14 -29.31 -3.05 14.45
C PRO A 14 -28.46 -1.91 15.05
N TYR A 15 -27.17 -1.84 14.69
CA TYR A 15 -26.26 -0.79 15.13
C TYR A 15 -25.34 -0.33 13.99
N PRO A 16 -25.77 0.64 13.16
CA PRO A 16 -25.01 1.11 12.00
C PRO A 16 -23.58 1.58 12.32
N ALA A 17 -23.40 2.22 13.47
CA ALA A 17 -22.11 2.69 13.94
C ALA A 17 -21.11 1.54 14.17
N LEU A 18 -21.58 0.42 14.74
CA LEU A 18 -20.73 -0.76 14.96
C LEU A 18 -20.33 -1.43 13.65
N ALA A 19 -21.22 -1.47 12.65
CA ALA A 19 -20.88 -1.99 11.33
C ALA A 19 -19.76 -1.18 10.68
N VAL A 20 -19.83 0.15 10.76
CA VAL A 20 -18.80 1.05 10.23
C VAL A 20 -17.51 0.96 11.03
N ALA A 21 -17.61 0.89 12.37
CA ALA A 21 -16.44 0.68 13.22
C ALA A 21 -15.73 -0.64 12.87
N ALA A 22 -16.49 -1.73 12.65
CA ALA A 22 -15.93 -3.02 12.25
C ALA A 22 -15.11 -2.94 10.97
N VAL A 23 -15.65 -2.31 9.91
CA VAL A 23 -14.93 -2.22 8.62
C VAL A 23 -13.77 -1.23 8.63
N LEU A 24 -13.86 -0.14 9.38
CA LEU A 24 -12.74 0.80 9.55
C LEU A 24 -11.62 0.15 10.36
N PHE A 25 -11.95 -0.53 11.45
CA PHE A 25 -10.99 -1.24 12.28
C PHE A 25 -10.33 -2.38 11.51
N ALA A 26 -11.12 -3.20 10.78
CA ALA A 26 -10.60 -4.24 9.91
C ALA A 26 -9.65 -3.68 8.84
N SER A 27 -10.03 -2.58 8.20
CA SER A 27 -9.20 -1.97 7.17
C SER A 27 -7.91 -1.33 7.74
N LEU A 28 -7.94 -0.82 8.96
CA LEU A 28 -6.76 -0.33 9.68
C LEU A 28 -5.81 -1.50 10.00
N THR A 29 -6.34 -2.56 10.59
CA THR A 29 -5.59 -3.79 10.91
C THR A 29 -4.92 -4.36 9.67
N ALA A 30 -5.66 -4.52 8.56
CA ALA A 30 -5.09 -5.03 7.32
C ALA A 30 -3.93 -4.18 6.78
N SER A 31 -4.01 -2.87 6.96
CA SER A 31 -2.96 -1.96 6.48
C SER A 31 -1.72 -1.96 7.38
N ILE A 32 -1.88 -2.14 8.68
CA ILE A 32 -0.78 -2.25 9.65
C ILE A 32 -0.11 -3.63 9.51
N ASP A 33 -0.90 -4.68 9.62
CA ASP A 33 -0.43 -6.06 9.70
C ASP A 33 0.16 -6.57 8.37
N GLY A 34 -0.39 -6.09 7.24
CA GLY A 34 0.13 -6.40 5.92
C GLY A 34 1.58 -5.95 5.68
N ARG A 35 2.13 -5.10 6.55
CA ARG A 35 3.54 -4.66 6.50
C ARG A 35 4.45 -5.38 7.48
N PHE A 36 3.92 -6.03 8.49
CA PHE A 36 4.72 -6.61 9.56
C PHE A 36 5.74 -7.62 9.06
N THR A 37 5.30 -8.58 8.25
CA THR A 37 6.21 -9.62 7.73
C THR A 37 7.37 -9.02 6.92
N ALA A 38 7.13 -7.98 6.14
CA ALA A 38 8.18 -7.34 5.35
C ALA A 38 9.16 -6.53 6.22
N VAL A 39 8.66 -5.78 7.21
CA VAL A 39 9.48 -4.92 8.08
C VAL A 39 10.28 -5.76 9.09
N ALA A 40 9.65 -6.79 9.67
CA ALA A 40 10.24 -7.66 10.70
C ALA A 40 10.90 -8.93 10.13
N LEU A 41 11.09 -9.04 8.82
CA LEU A 41 11.52 -10.27 8.16
C LEU A 41 12.83 -10.82 8.72
N ALA A 42 13.77 -9.93 9.04
CA ALA A 42 15.08 -10.32 9.60
C ALA A 42 14.94 -11.02 10.96
N ASP A 43 14.10 -10.46 11.84
CA ASP A 43 13.89 -10.97 13.19
C ASP A 43 13.02 -12.24 13.20
N ILE A 44 11.99 -12.30 12.35
CA ILE A 44 11.20 -13.53 12.12
C ILE A 44 12.10 -14.67 11.63
N ARG A 45 12.98 -14.40 10.66
CA ARG A 45 13.95 -15.38 10.16
C ARG A 45 14.90 -15.84 11.26
N GLY A 46 15.48 -14.89 12.00
CA GLY A 46 16.39 -15.20 13.11
C GLY A 46 15.71 -16.00 14.20
N GLY A 47 14.49 -15.64 14.59
CA GLY A 47 13.72 -16.31 15.62
C GLY A 47 13.26 -17.74 15.26
N LEU A 48 13.03 -18.00 13.98
CA LEU A 48 12.61 -19.31 13.47
C LEU A 48 13.76 -20.13 12.85
N GLY A 49 14.97 -19.58 12.78
CA GLY A 49 16.12 -20.23 12.16
C GLY A 49 15.98 -20.46 10.65
N LEU A 50 15.20 -19.60 9.97
CA LEU A 50 14.94 -19.72 8.54
C LEU A 50 16.14 -19.23 7.71
N SER A 51 16.40 -19.92 6.60
CA SER A 51 17.33 -19.45 5.58
C SER A 51 16.87 -18.16 4.91
N PHE A 52 17.76 -17.51 4.17
CA PHE A 52 17.42 -16.32 3.41
C PHE A 52 16.29 -16.59 2.40
N ASP A 53 16.34 -17.75 1.74
CA ASP A 53 15.36 -18.15 0.74
C ASP A 53 13.98 -18.44 1.32
N GLU A 54 13.93 -19.14 2.45
CA GLU A 54 12.68 -19.43 3.16
C GLU A 54 12.01 -18.14 3.64
N GLY A 55 12.79 -17.21 4.19
CA GLY A 55 12.26 -15.91 4.60
C GLY A 55 11.71 -15.08 3.44
N ALA A 56 12.39 -15.08 2.29
CA ALA A 56 11.91 -14.37 1.10
C ALA A 56 10.56 -14.93 0.61
N TRP A 57 10.40 -16.25 0.57
CA TRP A 57 9.12 -16.87 0.24
C TRP A 57 8.05 -16.60 1.29
N LEU A 58 8.40 -16.49 2.58
CA LEU A 58 7.47 -16.14 3.64
C LEU A 58 6.88 -14.74 3.43
N SER A 59 7.70 -13.76 3.03
CA SER A 59 7.25 -12.42 2.69
C SER A 59 6.28 -12.39 1.51
N THR A 60 6.62 -13.10 0.43
CA THR A 60 5.73 -13.25 -0.73
C THR A 60 4.42 -13.94 -0.35
N ALA A 61 4.49 -15.00 0.48
CA ALA A 61 3.33 -15.74 0.96
C ALA A 61 2.40 -14.92 1.86
N ALA A 62 2.90 -13.89 2.52
CA ALA A 62 2.08 -12.97 3.29
C ALA A 62 1.30 -11.99 2.40
N THR A 63 1.87 -11.57 1.26
CA THR A 63 1.31 -10.48 0.42
C THR A 63 0.53 -11.00 -0.80
N ALA A 64 1.04 -12.00 -1.52
CA ALA A 64 0.41 -12.51 -2.74
C ALA A 64 -1.05 -12.97 -2.54
N PRO A 65 -1.42 -13.68 -1.44
CA PRO A 65 -2.81 -14.07 -1.18
C PRO A 65 -3.74 -12.88 -0.91
N GLN A 66 -3.24 -11.79 -0.34
CA GLN A 66 -4.02 -10.56 -0.15
C GLN A 66 -4.39 -9.96 -1.52
N ILE A 67 -3.42 -9.91 -2.45
CA ILE A 67 -3.64 -9.44 -3.82
C ILE A 67 -4.62 -10.36 -4.56
N PHE A 68 -4.51 -11.68 -4.36
CA PHE A 68 -5.37 -12.68 -4.98
C PHE A 68 -6.84 -12.49 -4.63
N ILE A 69 -7.17 -12.32 -3.35
CA ILE A 69 -8.57 -12.28 -2.90
C ILE A 69 -9.22 -10.90 -3.04
N ALA A 70 -8.41 -9.83 -3.05
CA ALA A 70 -8.88 -8.45 -3.01
C ALA A 70 -9.92 -8.10 -4.09
N PRO A 71 -9.81 -8.53 -5.36
CA PRO A 71 -10.81 -8.25 -6.39
C PRO A 71 -12.20 -8.80 -6.05
N ALA A 72 -12.28 -10.00 -5.49
CA ALA A 72 -13.53 -10.72 -5.25
C ALA A 72 -14.32 -10.21 -4.02
N VAL A 73 -13.65 -9.62 -3.02
CA VAL A 73 -14.25 -9.34 -1.69
C VAL A 73 -15.48 -8.44 -1.76
N ALA A 74 -15.48 -7.40 -2.58
CA ALA A 74 -16.63 -6.50 -2.71
C ALA A 74 -17.87 -7.24 -3.24
N TRP A 75 -17.68 -8.16 -4.19
CA TRP A 75 -18.73 -9.00 -4.72
C TRP A 75 -19.17 -10.05 -3.68
N LEU A 76 -18.23 -10.73 -3.02
CA LEU A 76 -18.51 -11.69 -1.96
C LEU A 76 -19.36 -11.05 -0.84
N THR A 77 -19.05 -9.81 -0.47
CA THR A 77 -19.82 -9.06 0.54
C THR A 77 -21.25 -8.79 0.08
N THR A 78 -21.47 -8.59 -1.23
CA THR A 78 -22.82 -8.42 -1.79
C THR A 78 -23.62 -9.73 -1.77
N ALA A 79 -22.98 -10.86 -2.11
CA ALA A 79 -23.62 -12.17 -2.21
C ALA A 79 -23.86 -12.85 -0.85
N PHE A 80 -22.88 -12.78 0.05
CA PHE A 80 -22.90 -13.49 1.34
C PHE A 80 -23.23 -12.61 2.55
N GLY A 81 -23.19 -11.29 2.36
CA GLY A 81 -23.35 -10.30 3.43
C GLY A 81 -22.08 -10.05 4.25
N LEU A 82 -21.96 -8.84 4.80
CA LEU A 82 -20.77 -8.40 5.53
C LEU A 82 -20.47 -9.29 6.75
N ARG A 83 -21.50 -9.72 7.49
CA ARG A 83 -21.34 -10.54 8.70
C ARG A 83 -20.55 -11.82 8.45
N ARG A 84 -20.73 -12.45 7.28
CA ARG A 84 -20.00 -13.67 6.90
C ARG A 84 -18.64 -13.36 6.30
N VAL A 85 -18.56 -12.37 5.41
CA VAL A 85 -17.33 -12.05 4.67
C VAL A 85 -16.29 -11.30 5.51
N LEU A 86 -16.71 -10.64 6.61
CA LEU A 86 -15.79 -10.03 7.56
C LEU A 86 -15.70 -10.83 8.87
N GLY A 87 -16.84 -11.23 9.44
CA GLY A 87 -16.85 -11.83 10.78
C GLY A 87 -16.20 -13.21 10.84
N LEU A 88 -16.46 -14.10 9.87
CA LEU A 88 -15.83 -15.42 9.85
C LEU A 88 -14.32 -15.35 9.55
N PRO A 89 -13.87 -14.61 8.50
CA PRO A 89 -12.45 -14.41 8.28
C PRO A 89 -11.73 -13.73 9.45
N ALA A 90 -12.35 -12.78 10.14
CA ALA A 90 -11.74 -12.13 11.31
C ALA A 90 -11.54 -13.11 12.47
N ALA A 91 -12.50 -13.98 12.74
CA ALA A 91 -12.33 -15.03 13.75
C ALA A 91 -11.24 -16.03 13.36
N ALA A 92 -11.24 -16.49 12.11
CA ALA A 92 -10.21 -17.39 11.58
C ALA A 92 -8.81 -16.74 11.59
N TYR A 93 -8.72 -15.45 11.24
CA TYR A 93 -7.49 -14.67 11.31
C TYR A 93 -6.91 -14.66 12.74
N GLY A 94 -7.74 -14.45 13.77
CA GLY A 94 -7.29 -14.50 15.16
C GLY A 94 -6.74 -15.88 15.56
N LEU A 95 -7.36 -16.97 15.08
CA LEU A 95 -6.87 -18.34 15.33
C LEU A 95 -5.56 -18.63 14.61
N VAL A 96 -5.43 -18.23 13.34
CA VAL A 96 -4.20 -18.41 12.55
C VAL A 96 -3.07 -17.58 13.14
N SER A 97 -3.34 -16.34 13.52
CA SER A 97 -2.37 -15.46 14.18
C SER A 97 -1.87 -16.05 15.51
N PHE A 98 -2.75 -16.70 16.27
CA PHE A 98 -2.35 -17.42 17.49
C PHE A 98 -1.43 -18.60 17.18
N ALA A 99 -1.72 -19.36 16.12
CA ALA A 99 -1.01 -20.61 15.80
C ALA A 99 0.40 -20.39 15.23
N ILE A 100 0.60 -19.36 14.39
CA ILE A 100 1.86 -19.12 13.67
C ILE A 100 3.11 -19.19 14.57
N PRO A 101 3.16 -18.51 15.74
CA PRO A 101 4.37 -18.51 16.58
C PRO A 101 4.75 -19.87 17.19
N PHE A 102 3.86 -20.85 17.18
CA PHE A 102 4.12 -22.18 17.72
C PHE A 102 4.60 -23.19 16.67
N VAL A 103 4.67 -22.79 15.40
CA VAL A 103 5.01 -23.67 14.28
C VAL A 103 6.46 -23.45 13.89
N SER A 104 7.26 -24.53 13.98
CA SER A 104 8.66 -24.56 13.53
C SER A 104 8.86 -25.27 12.19
N ASP A 105 7.87 -26.05 11.73
CA ASP A 105 7.91 -26.73 10.43
C ASP A 105 7.61 -25.72 9.31
N TYR A 106 8.55 -25.53 8.37
CA TYR A 106 8.47 -24.52 7.34
C TYR A 106 7.26 -24.67 6.37
N PRO A 107 6.94 -25.86 5.83
CA PRO A 107 5.75 -26.06 5.00
C PRO A 107 4.44 -25.67 5.69
N ILE A 108 4.31 -26.01 6.98
CA ILE A 108 3.12 -25.65 7.77
C ILE A 108 3.10 -24.15 8.01
N LEU A 109 4.23 -23.54 8.37
CA LEU A 109 4.39 -22.10 8.56
C LEU A 109 4.01 -21.33 7.29
N LEU A 110 4.51 -21.76 6.13
CA LEU A 110 4.20 -21.16 4.84
C LEU A 110 2.70 -21.24 4.54
N THR A 111 2.09 -22.38 4.78
CA THR A 111 0.65 -22.61 4.59
C THR A 111 -0.19 -21.69 5.48
N LEU A 112 0.17 -21.57 6.76
CA LEU A 112 -0.51 -20.66 7.68
C LEU A 112 -0.31 -19.19 7.30
N THR A 113 0.87 -18.83 6.78
CA THR A 113 1.13 -17.46 6.30
C THR A 113 0.31 -17.13 5.06
N VAL A 114 0.17 -18.07 4.11
CA VAL A 114 -0.73 -17.93 2.95
C VAL A 114 -2.17 -17.75 3.43
N LEU A 115 -2.63 -18.57 4.37
CA LEU A 115 -3.99 -18.45 4.91
C LEU A 115 -4.18 -17.13 5.65
N HIS A 116 -3.22 -16.70 6.46
CA HIS A 116 -3.22 -15.42 7.16
C HIS A 116 -3.34 -14.25 6.18
N GLY A 117 -2.51 -14.22 5.13
CA GLY A 117 -2.57 -13.21 4.08
C GLY A 117 -3.92 -13.21 3.33
N LEU A 118 -4.48 -14.38 3.01
CA LEU A 118 -5.78 -14.50 2.36
C LEU A 118 -6.90 -13.89 3.24
N LEU A 119 -6.91 -14.19 4.53
CA LEU A 119 -7.88 -13.66 5.48
C LEU A 119 -7.73 -12.15 5.63
N LEU A 120 -6.50 -11.65 5.73
CA LEU A 120 -6.19 -10.23 5.83
C LEU A 120 -6.67 -9.45 4.60
N GLY A 121 -6.54 -10.03 3.40
CA GLY A 121 -7.01 -9.45 2.14
C GLY A 121 -8.52 -9.21 2.09
N THR A 122 -9.30 -9.90 2.93
CA THR A 122 -10.77 -9.72 2.97
C THR A 122 -11.21 -8.44 3.70
N PHE A 123 -10.34 -7.81 4.48
CA PHE A 123 -10.72 -6.75 5.43
C PHE A 123 -10.93 -5.37 4.80
N VAL A 124 -10.33 -5.08 3.65
CA VAL A 124 -10.30 -3.71 3.09
C VAL A 124 -11.40 -3.41 2.06
N PRO A 125 -11.66 -4.25 1.04
CA PRO A 125 -12.44 -3.83 -0.14
C PRO A 125 -13.89 -3.47 0.12
N ALA A 126 -14.50 -4.02 1.17
CA ALA A 126 -15.90 -3.79 1.49
C ALA A 126 -16.18 -2.46 2.23
N THR A 127 -15.14 -1.80 2.75
CA THR A 127 -15.30 -0.66 3.68
C THR A 127 -16.13 0.47 3.09
N MET A 128 -15.80 0.94 1.89
CA MET A 128 -16.53 2.05 1.26
C MET A 128 -17.98 1.69 0.94
N MET A 129 -18.20 0.48 0.42
CA MET A 129 -19.54 0.02 0.11
C MET A 129 -20.45 0.01 1.37
N ILE A 130 -19.91 -0.41 2.50
CA ILE A 130 -20.65 -0.44 3.77
C ILE A 130 -20.95 0.96 4.26
N ILE A 131 -19.98 1.88 4.21
CA ILE A 131 -20.21 3.28 4.59
C ILE A 131 -21.39 3.87 3.79
N PHE A 132 -21.40 3.68 2.47
CA PHE A 132 -22.43 4.26 1.60
C PHE A 132 -23.81 3.58 1.77
N LYS A 133 -23.85 2.28 2.06
CA LYS A 133 -25.12 1.55 2.25
C LYS A 133 -25.73 1.74 3.65
N THR A 134 -24.89 2.00 4.66
CA THR A 134 -25.30 1.94 6.06
C THR A 134 -25.56 3.31 6.67
N LEU A 135 -24.86 4.35 6.22
CA LEU A 135 -24.92 5.67 6.82
C LEU A 135 -25.52 6.74 5.90
N PRO A 136 -26.18 7.77 6.49
CA PRO A 136 -26.68 8.89 5.72
C PRO A 136 -25.55 9.73 5.11
N PRO A 137 -25.76 10.43 3.97
CA PRO A 137 -24.74 11.16 3.21
C PRO A 137 -23.91 12.16 4.01
N ARG A 138 -24.46 12.70 5.10
CA ARG A 138 -23.76 13.67 5.99
C ARG A 138 -22.49 13.08 6.62
N TRP A 139 -22.40 11.76 6.77
CA TRP A 139 -21.27 11.05 7.37
C TRP A 139 -20.26 10.55 6.32
N TRP A 140 -20.59 10.56 5.04
CA TRP A 140 -19.73 10.00 4.01
C TRP A 140 -18.39 10.72 3.93
N MET A 141 -18.41 12.06 3.90
CA MET A 141 -17.18 12.85 3.81
C MET A 141 -16.22 12.59 4.99
N PRO A 142 -16.61 12.71 6.26
CA PRO A 142 -15.75 12.39 7.39
C PRO A 142 -15.16 10.98 7.33
N LEU A 143 -15.97 9.99 6.95
CA LEU A 143 -15.53 8.60 6.93
C LEU A 143 -14.62 8.28 5.73
N ILE A 144 -14.80 8.93 4.59
CA ILE A 144 -13.87 8.85 3.46
C ILE A 144 -12.52 9.43 3.87
N VAL A 145 -12.49 10.56 4.57
CA VAL A 145 -11.24 11.16 5.07
C VAL A 145 -10.52 10.20 6.01
N ILE A 146 -11.21 9.64 7.00
CA ILE A 146 -10.64 8.66 7.94
C ILE A 146 -10.14 7.41 7.19
N TYR A 147 -10.91 6.91 6.23
CA TYR A 147 -10.52 5.75 5.43
C TYR A 147 -9.29 6.03 4.56
N ALA A 148 -9.18 7.20 3.98
CA ALA A 148 -8.07 7.57 3.12
C ALA A 148 -6.79 7.81 3.92
N THR A 149 -6.87 8.60 4.98
CA THR A 149 -5.71 8.96 5.82
C THR A 149 -5.12 7.76 6.55
N ARG A 150 -5.95 6.71 6.83
CA ARG A 150 -5.43 5.48 7.46
C ARG A 150 -4.28 4.84 6.66
N VAL A 151 -4.20 5.04 5.34
CA VAL A 151 -3.15 4.38 4.51
C VAL A 151 -1.76 4.88 4.90
N GLY A 152 -1.53 6.21 4.92
CA GLY A 152 -0.28 6.79 5.39
C GLY A 152 -0.06 6.51 6.87
N PHE A 153 -1.07 6.77 7.70
CA PHE A 153 -1.01 6.49 9.14
C PHE A 153 -0.57 5.05 9.46
N SER A 154 -1.13 4.06 8.75
CA SER A 154 -0.80 2.65 8.99
C SER A 154 0.62 2.28 8.57
N LEU A 155 1.13 2.88 7.49
CA LEU A 155 2.51 2.65 7.04
C LEU A 155 3.49 3.08 8.13
N ASP A 156 3.31 4.29 8.64
CA ASP A 156 4.20 4.88 9.64
C ASP A 156 4.08 4.16 10.99
N VAL A 157 2.85 3.86 11.42
CA VAL A 157 2.58 3.13 12.67
C VAL A 157 3.09 1.69 12.61
N SER A 158 3.07 1.02 11.45
CA SER A 158 3.56 -0.35 11.32
C SER A 158 5.04 -0.46 11.70
N HIS A 159 5.88 0.44 11.19
CA HIS A 159 7.31 0.45 11.52
C HIS A 159 7.56 0.67 13.01
N PHE A 160 6.81 1.60 13.62
CA PHE A 160 6.90 1.85 15.06
C PHE A 160 6.49 0.63 15.89
N LEU A 161 5.36 0.01 15.55
CA LEU A 161 4.87 -1.18 16.27
C LEU A 161 5.83 -2.36 16.13
N VAL A 162 6.39 -2.58 14.94
CA VAL A 162 7.41 -3.61 14.74
C VAL A 162 8.58 -3.36 15.66
N GLY A 163 9.13 -2.15 15.69
CA GLY A 163 10.26 -1.82 16.57
C GLY A 163 9.95 -2.05 18.05
N VAL A 164 8.76 -1.62 18.52
CA VAL A 164 8.33 -1.83 19.92
C VAL A 164 8.15 -3.31 20.24
N TYR A 165 7.54 -4.08 19.35
CA TYR A 165 7.33 -5.52 19.57
C TYR A 165 8.65 -6.28 19.57
N GLU A 166 9.54 -6.03 18.63
CA GLU A 166 10.85 -6.71 18.56
C GLU A 166 11.69 -6.43 19.80
N GLN A 167 11.70 -5.18 20.28
CA GLN A 167 12.50 -4.78 21.42
C GLN A 167 12.00 -5.36 22.75
N HIS A 168 10.67 -5.40 22.96
CA HIS A 168 10.09 -5.69 24.28
C HIS A 168 9.46 -7.07 24.38
N PHE A 169 8.95 -7.63 23.30
CA PHE A 169 8.13 -8.86 23.31
C PHE A 169 8.63 -9.93 22.35
N GLY A 170 9.55 -9.57 21.44
CA GLY A 170 10.02 -10.45 20.37
C GLY A 170 9.01 -10.57 19.21
N TRP A 171 9.48 -11.19 18.11
CA TRP A 171 8.72 -11.36 16.87
C TRP A 171 7.34 -12.04 17.04
N PRO A 172 7.08 -12.97 18.00
CA PRO A 172 5.76 -13.58 18.14
C PRO A 172 4.63 -12.56 18.42
N ALA A 173 4.94 -11.43 19.05
CA ALA A 173 3.98 -10.39 19.38
C ALA A 173 3.35 -9.76 18.13
N LEU A 174 4.07 -9.75 17.01
CA LEU A 174 3.58 -9.31 15.71
C LEU A 174 2.33 -10.08 15.26
N TYR A 175 2.26 -11.36 15.56
CA TYR A 175 1.10 -12.21 15.26
C TYR A 175 0.09 -12.21 16.40
N TRP A 176 0.53 -12.25 17.66
CA TRP A 176 -0.38 -12.33 18.81
C TRP A 176 -1.32 -11.14 18.95
N GLN A 177 -0.95 -9.96 18.45
CA GLN A 177 -1.92 -8.86 18.37
C GLN A 177 -3.16 -9.25 17.55
N GLY A 178 -2.98 -10.01 16.46
CA GLY A 178 -4.07 -10.53 15.62
C GLY A 178 -5.03 -11.44 16.39
N THR A 179 -4.51 -12.17 17.39
CA THR A 179 -5.31 -13.03 18.28
C THR A 179 -6.35 -12.24 19.09
N VAL A 180 -6.04 -10.98 19.42
CA VAL A 180 -6.98 -10.11 20.13
C VAL A 180 -7.86 -9.33 19.16
N VAL A 181 -7.23 -8.78 18.12
CA VAL A 181 -7.89 -7.91 17.13
C VAL A 181 -8.92 -8.68 16.31
N GLY A 182 -8.64 -9.93 15.92
CA GLY A 182 -9.53 -10.78 15.11
C GLY A 182 -10.89 -11.01 15.77
N PRO A 183 -10.96 -11.56 17.01
CA PRO A 183 -12.23 -11.72 17.73
C PRO A 183 -12.97 -10.40 17.95
N VAL A 184 -12.28 -9.30 18.26
CA VAL A 184 -12.92 -7.97 18.40
C VAL A 184 -13.60 -7.55 17.11
N MET A 185 -12.92 -7.70 15.97
CA MET A 185 -13.51 -7.42 14.65
C MET A 185 -14.70 -8.32 14.35
N ALA A 186 -14.61 -9.62 14.67
CA ALA A 186 -15.69 -10.58 14.47
C ALA A 186 -16.93 -10.19 15.30
N VAL A 187 -16.76 -9.81 16.55
CA VAL A 187 -17.85 -9.36 17.44
C VAL A 187 -18.46 -8.07 16.90
N LEU A 188 -17.67 -7.07 16.53
CA LEU A 188 -18.17 -5.81 15.97
C LEU A 188 -18.96 -6.05 14.67
N ALA A 189 -18.45 -6.91 13.78
CA ALA A 189 -19.16 -7.28 12.56
C ALA A 189 -20.46 -8.03 12.86
N TYR A 190 -20.45 -8.93 13.84
CA TYR A 190 -21.62 -9.70 14.24
C TYR A 190 -22.71 -8.82 14.85
N LEU A 191 -22.37 -7.90 15.73
CA LEU A 191 -23.32 -7.02 16.40
C LEU A 191 -23.80 -5.88 15.48
N GLY A 192 -22.92 -5.37 14.62
CA GLY A 192 -23.21 -4.22 13.79
C GLY A 192 -24.03 -4.52 12.53
N THR A 193 -24.02 -5.77 12.04
CA THR A 193 -24.62 -6.11 10.75
C THR A 193 -25.81 -7.06 10.88
N PRO A 194 -26.87 -6.85 10.08
CA PRO A 194 -28.02 -7.77 10.08
C PRO A 194 -27.62 -9.13 9.50
N PRO A 195 -28.28 -10.21 9.95
CA PRO A 195 -28.14 -11.53 9.32
C PRO A 195 -28.82 -11.49 7.94
N LEU A 196 -28.02 -11.30 6.89
CA LEU A 196 -28.53 -11.38 5.52
C LEU A 196 -28.57 -12.84 5.05
N THR A 197 -29.62 -13.20 4.32
CA THR A 197 -29.71 -14.47 3.60
C THR A 197 -28.76 -14.45 2.42
N VAL A 198 -28.13 -15.59 2.13
CA VAL A 198 -27.25 -15.73 0.96
C VAL A 198 -28.08 -15.56 -0.32
N ASP A 199 -27.67 -14.66 -1.18
CA ASP A 199 -28.30 -14.52 -2.50
C ASP A 199 -27.82 -15.63 -3.44
N ARG A 200 -28.56 -16.73 -3.43
CA ARG A 200 -28.27 -17.89 -4.30
C ARG A 200 -28.41 -17.55 -5.79
N GLY A 201 -29.31 -16.63 -6.14
CA GLY A 201 -29.50 -16.20 -7.54
C GLY A 201 -28.25 -15.49 -8.07
N LEU A 202 -27.66 -14.63 -7.25
CA LEU A 202 -26.40 -13.95 -7.57
C LEU A 202 -25.23 -14.95 -7.68
N MET A 203 -25.20 -15.96 -6.78
CA MET A 203 -24.16 -17.00 -6.82
C MET A 203 -24.17 -17.85 -8.10
N TYR A 204 -25.33 -18.22 -8.59
CA TYR A 204 -25.45 -18.99 -9.85
C TYR A 204 -25.06 -18.21 -11.09
N ARG A 205 -25.16 -16.89 -11.06
CA ARG A 205 -24.76 -15.98 -12.15
C ARG A 205 -23.37 -15.43 -11.98
N ALA A 206 -22.66 -15.81 -10.91
CA ALA A 206 -21.36 -15.31 -10.60
C ALA A 206 -20.33 -15.74 -11.64
N ASP A 207 -19.54 -14.80 -12.09
CA ASP A 207 -18.36 -15.03 -12.91
C ASP A 207 -17.16 -15.41 -12.00
N TRP A 208 -17.23 -16.62 -11.42
CA TRP A 208 -16.15 -17.16 -10.61
C TRP A 208 -14.82 -17.24 -11.37
N GLY A 209 -14.93 -17.58 -12.68
CA GLY A 209 -13.76 -17.67 -13.57
C GLY A 209 -13.03 -16.34 -13.67
N GLY A 210 -13.73 -15.24 -13.94
CA GLY A 210 -13.14 -13.91 -14.02
C GLY A 210 -12.49 -13.44 -12.73
N MET A 211 -13.12 -13.71 -11.58
CA MET A 211 -12.55 -13.36 -10.25
C MET A 211 -11.23 -14.11 -9.99
N MET A 212 -11.22 -15.43 -10.27
CA MET A 212 -10.04 -16.28 -10.09
C MET A 212 -8.92 -15.90 -11.07
N LEU A 213 -9.25 -15.66 -12.34
CA LEU A 213 -8.28 -15.26 -13.36
C LEU A 213 -7.59 -13.94 -13.00
N LEU A 214 -8.35 -12.92 -12.60
CA LEU A 214 -7.77 -11.63 -12.20
C LEU A 214 -6.93 -11.76 -10.94
N GLY A 215 -7.46 -12.39 -9.89
CA GLY A 215 -6.74 -12.57 -8.63
C GLY A 215 -5.45 -13.36 -8.80
N ALA A 216 -5.50 -14.50 -9.48
CA ALA A 216 -4.33 -15.35 -9.71
C ALA A 216 -3.29 -14.64 -10.59
N SER A 217 -3.73 -13.94 -11.64
CA SER A 217 -2.83 -13.18 -12.51
C SER A 217 -2.04 -12.13 -11.73
N LEU A 218 -2.71 -11.29 -10.94
CA LEU A 218 -2.07 -10.25 -10.15
C LEU A 218 -1.12 -10.83 -9.08
N ALA A 219 -1.52 -11.90 -8.39
CA ALA A 219 -0.70 -12.56 -7.39
C ALA A 219 0.55 -13.22 -8.00
N MET A 220 0.43 -13.85 -9.17
CA MET A 220 1.57 -14.45 -9.86
C MET A 220 2.54 -13.40 -10.40
N VAL A 221 2.03 -12.33 -11.02
CA VAL A 221 2.88 -11.22 -11.48
C VAL A 221 3.62 -10.61 -10.30
N TYR A 222 2.93 -10.32 -9.19
CA TYR A 222 3.56 -9.82 -7.97
C TYR A 222 4.66 -10.76 -7.48
N SER A 223 4.36 -12.05 -7.33
CA SER A 223 5.32 -13.04 -6.83
C SER A 223 6.56 -13.16 -7.73
N GLY A 224 6.37 -13.10 -9.05
CA GLY A 224 7.47 -13.13 -10.01
C GLY A 224 8.36 -11.88 -9.91
N LEU A 225 7.77 -10.70 -9.74
CA LEU A 225 8.51 -9.45 -9.57
C LEU A 225 9.22 -9.37 -8.21
N ASP A 226 8.56 -9.80 -7.14
CA ASP A 226 9.11 -9.80 -5.77
C ASP A 226 10.32 -10.74 -5.64
N GLN A 227 10.24 -11.93 -6.25
CA GLN A 227 11.31 -12.91 -6.25
C GLN A 227 12.38 -12.69 -7.34
N GLY A 228 12.13 -11.77 -8.29
CA GLY A 228 12.97 -11.54 -9.46
C GLY A 228 14.44 -11.24 -9.12
N ASN A 229 14.67 -10.31 -8.19
CA ASN A 229 16.02 -9.94 -7.76
C ASN A 229 16.79 -11.08 -7.09
N ARG A 230 16.09 -11.90 -6.32
CA ARG A 230 16.71 -12.99 -5.57
C ARG A 230 17.04 -14.19 -6.46
N LEU A 231 16.14 -14.50 -7.39
CA LEU A 231 16.24 -15.67 -8.25
C LEU A 231 16.90 -15.38 -9.61
N ASP A 232 17.46 -14.19 -9.78
CA ASP A 232 18.18 -13.77 -10.99
C ASP A 232 17.30 -13.72 -12.27
N TRP A 233 16.09 -13.17 -12.13
CA TRP A 233 15.19 -12.80 -13.23
C TRP A 233 15.04 -13.88 -14.31
N SER A 234 15.56 -13.59 -15.52
CA SER A 234 15.45 -14.47 -16.69
C SER A 234 16.27 -15.77 -16.58
N ASN A 235 17.16 -15.89 -15.62
CA ASN A 235 17.91 -17.11 -15.39
C ASN A 235 17.16 -18.12 -14.50
N SER A 236 16.02 -17.69 -13.93
CA SER A 236 15.17 -18.55 -13.09
C SER A 236 13.90 -19.01 -13.84
N GLY A 237 13.76 -20.30 -14.02
CA GLY A 237 12.54 -20.90 -14.57
C GLY A 237 11.30 -20.60 -13.72
N THR A 238 11.45 -20.44 -12.39
CA THR A 238 10.35 -20.09 -11.48
C THR A 238 9.84 -18.67 -11.76
N VAL A 239 10.74 -17.69 -11.87
CA VAL A 239 10.36 -16.29 -12.14
C VAL A 239 9.70 -16.17 -13.51
N ILE A 240 10.30 -16.78 -14.55
CA ILE A 240 9.74 -16.81 -15.90
C ILE A 240 8.34 -17.44 -15.89
N SER A 241 8.18 -18.59 -15.23
CA SER A 241 6.89 -19.28 -15.16
C SER A 241 5.83 -18.43 -14.47
N LEU A 242 6.15 -17.79 -13.34
CA LEU A 242 5.23 -16.91 -12.62
C LEU A 242 4.79 -15.71 -13.47
N LEU A 243 5.74 -15.05 -14.16
CA LEU A 243 5.45 -13.88 -14.98
C LEU A 243 4.65 -14.28 -16.24
N VAL A 244 5.07 -15.34 -16.96
CA VAL A 244 4.39 -15.81 -18.18
C VAL A 244 2.98 -16.30 -17.86
N LEU A 245 2.81 -17.12 -16.82
CA LEU A 245 1.49 -17.59 -16.39
C LEU A 245 0.63 -16.44 -15.89
N GLY A 246 1.20 -15.51 -15.12
CA GLY A 246 0.50 -14.32 -14.65
C GLY A 246 -0.03 -13.48 -15.80
N VAL A 247 0.79 -13.21 -16.83
CA VAL A 247 0.37 -12.46 -18.02
C VAL A 247 -0.66 -13.26 -18.85
N ALA A 248 -0.48 -14.56 -19.00
CA ALA A 248 -1.42 -15.42 -19.70
C ALA A 248 -2.79 -15.46 -19.01
N LEU A 249 -2.84 -15.55 -17.66
CA LEU A 249 -4.07 -15.48 -16.89
C LEU A 249 -4.73 -14.11 -16.99
N PHE A 250 -3.95 -13.02 -17.07
CA PHE A 250 -4.51 -11.69 -17.31
C PHE A 250 -5.14 -11.58 -18.69
N ALA A 251 -4.48 -12.11 -19.72
CA ALA A 251 -5.04 -12.18 -21.06
C ALA A 251 -6.33 -13.04 -21.11
N ALA A 252 -6.33 -14.18 -20.39
CA ALA A 252 -7.52 -15.00 -20.22
C ALA A 252 -8.65 -14.27 -19.49
N PHE A 253 -8.33 -13.47 -18.46
CA PHE A 253 -9.30 -12.60 -17.81
C PHE A 253 -9.91 -11.58 -18.78
N LEU A 254 -9.11 -10.91 -19.59
CA LEU A 254 -9.61 -9.96 -20.59
C LEU A 254 -10.50 -10.65 -21.63
N ALA A 255 -10.15 -11.86 -22.06
CA ALA A 255 -10.99 -12.67 -22.95
C ALA A 255 -12.30 -13.07 -22.26
N ASN A 256 -12.27 -13.47 -20.99
CA ASN A 256 -13.45 -13.79 -20.18
C ASN A 256 -14.43 -12.60 -20.09
N GLU A 257 -13.93 -11.39 -19.89
CA GLU A 257 -14.73 -10.15 -19.83
C GLU A 257 -15.47 -9.85 -21.15
N VAL A 258 -14.96 -10.35 -22.27
CA VAL A 258 -15.60 -10.19 -23.60
C VAL A 258 -16.60 -11.31 -23.89
N VAL A 259 -16.32 -12.55 -23.46
CA VAL A 259 -17.10 -13.75 -23.79
C VAL A 259 -18.28 -13.94 -22.84
N VAL A 260 -18.11 -13.67 -21.54
CA VAL A 260 -19.14 -13.88 -20.54
C VAL A 260 -20.26 -12.83 -20.66
N LYS A 261 -21.51 -13.28 -20.66
CA LYS A 261 -22.69 -12.41 -20.86
C LYS A 261 -22.87 -11.39 -19.72
N GLU A 262 -22.56 -11.80 -18.49
CA GLU A 262 -22.65 -10.96 -17.29
C GLU A 262 -21.32 -11.00 -16.53
N PRO A 263 -20.27 -10.35 -17.05
CA PRO A 263 -18.99 -10.32 -16.36
C PRO A 263 -19.16 -9.58 -15.03
N TRP A 264 -18.51 -10.10 -13.99
CA TRP A 264 -18.62 -9.55 -12.63
C TRP A 264 -18.09 -8.12 -12.51
N ALA A 265 -17.17 -7.76 -13.37
CA ALA A 265 -16.47 -6.47 -13.36
C ALA A 265 -16.43 -5.88 -14.78
N ARG A 266 -17.53 -5.30 -15.23
CA ARG A 266 -17.63 -4.72 -16.58
C ARG A 266 -16.55 -3.68 -16.86
N PHE A 267 -15.53 -4.08 -17.60
CA PHE A 267 -14.34 -3.31 -17.94
C PHE A 267 -14.63 -1.98 -18.68
N LYS A 268 -15.69 -1.93 -19.48
CA LYS A 268 -16.11 -0.71 -20.21
C LYS A 268 -16.34 0.52 -19.31
N GLY A 269 -16.64 0.31 -18.01
CA GLY A 269 -16.80 1.41 -17.05
C GLY A 269 -15.50 2.13 -16.69
N LEU A 270 -14.35 1.45 -16.78
CA LEU A 270 -13.03 2.00 -16.46
C LEU A 270 -12.51 2.96 -17.54
N PHE A 271 -12.96 2.80 -18.78
CA PHE A 271 -12.52 3.62 -19.91
C PHE A 271 -13.37 4.88 -20.14
N SER A 272 -14.25 5.24 -19.18
CA SER A 272 -14.80 6.59 -19.25
C SER A 272 -13.67 7.60 -19.04
N PRO A 273 -13.59 8.69 -19.83
CA PRO A 273 -12.47 9.63 -19.79
C PRO A 273 -12.11 10.11 -18.38
N GLY A 274 -13.11 10.42 -17.54
CA GLY A 274 -12.88 10.86 -16.16
C GLY A 274 -12.34 9.78 -15.25
N MET A 275 -12.84 8.53 -15.34
CA MET A 275 -12.38 7.41 -14.52
C MET A 275 -10.99 6.95 -14.96
N GLY A 276 -10.73 6.83 -16.27
CA GLY A 276 -9.43 6.40 -16.78
C GLY A 276 -8.31 7.35 -16.35
N LEU A 277 -8.49 8.66 -16.50
CA LEU A 277 -7.52 9.65 -16.04
C LEU A 277 -7.32 9.58 -14.52
N SER A 278 -8.39 9.41 -13.74
CA SER A 278 -8.28 9.27 -12.27
C SER A 278 -7.47 8.04 -11.88
N LEU A 279 -7.62 6.91 -12.57
CA LEU A 279 -6.83 5.70 -12.32
C LEU A 279 -5.35 5.89 -12.67
N VAL A 280 -5.03 6.57 -13.78
CA VAL A 280 -3.65 6.92 -14.12
C VAL A 280 -3.02 7.80 -13.03
N VAL A 281 -3.76 8.80 -12.53
CA VAL A 281 -3.27 9.64 -11.41
C VAL A 281 -3.02 8.79 -10.16
N VAL A 282 -3.89 7.82 -9.83
CA VAL A 282 -3.69 6.91 -8.68
C VAL A 282 -2.43 6.07 -8.84
N VAL A 283 -2.16 5.52 -10.03
CA VAL A 283 -0.94 4.74 -10.30
C VAL A 283 0.31 5.63 -10.15
N LEU A 284 0.31 6.81 -10.77
CA LEU A 284 1.42 7.77 -10.65
C LEU A 284 1.64 8.23 -9.21
N PHE A 285 0.55 8.48 -8.48
CA PHE A 285 0.60 8.79 -7.05
C PHE A 285 1.22 7.65 -6.24
N ASN A 286 0.86 6.39 -6.53
CA ASN A 286 1.45 5.25 -5.83
C ASN A 286 2.95 5.15 -6.10
N VAL A 287 3.43 5.42 -7.32
CA VAL A 287 4.87 5.50 -7.62
C VAL A 287 5.52 6.65 -6.83
N ALA A 288 4.92 7.84 -6.84
CA ALA A 288 5.44 8.97 -6.05
C ALA A 288 5.51 8.65 -4.55
N SER A 289 4.52 7.93 -4.01
CA SER A 289 4.44 7.57 -2.59
C SER A 289 5.43 6.51 -2.13
N LEU A 290 6.18 5.88 -3.05
CA LEU A 290 7.26 4.95 -2.71
C LEU A 290 8.37 5.63 -1.90
N SER A 291 8.52 6.94 -2.00
CA SER A 291 9.47 7.72 -1.18
C SER A 291 9.22 7.54 0.32
N ASN A 292 7.97 7.61 0.76
CA ASN A 292 7.60 7.42 2.17
C ASN A 292 7.49 5.94 2.55
N SER A 293 6.86 5.13 1.69
CA SER A 293 6.57 3.74 2.02
C SER A 293 7.77 2.79 1.92
N SER A 294 8.83 3.16 1.20
CA SER A 294 9.96 2.30 0.91
C SER A 294 11.30 3.01 1.01
N LEU A 295 11.51 4.18 0.34
CA LEU A 295 12.83 4.76 0.21
C LEU A 295 13.40 5.24 1.54
N VAL A 296 12.65 6.04 2.31
CA VAL A 296 13.15 6.59 3.60
C VAL A 296 13.45 5.46 4.61
N PRO A 297 12.53 4.52 4.88
CA PRO A 297 12.82 3.44 5.81
C PRO A 297 14.00 2.57 5.37
N ASN A 298 14.07 2.23 4.08
CA ASN A 298 15.14 1.37 3.55
C ASN A 298 16.49 2.08 3.55
N PHE A 299 16.54 3.39 3.25
CA PHE A 299 17.78 4.17 3.35
C PHE A 299 18.33 4.17 4.77
N LEU A 300 17.50 4.49 5.75
CA LEU A 300 17.90 4.51 7.16
C LEU A 300 18.36 3.13 7.65
N GLY A 301 17.70 2.05 7.21
CA GLY A 301 18.10 0.69 7.53
C GLY A 301 19.36 0.25 6.78
N ALA A 302 19.41 0.36 5.45
CA ALA A 302 20.46 -0.21 4.63
C ALA A 302 21.75 0.63 4.61
N VAL A 303 21.64 1.98 4.55
CA VAL A 303 22.79 2.88 4.47
C VAL A 303 23.31 3.29 5.84
N ARG A 304 22.41 3.53 6.79
CA ARG A 304 22.76 3.98 8.15
C ARG A 304 22.78 2.87 9.19
N GLY A 305 22.26 1.68 8.87
CA GLY A 305 22.21 0.55 9.80
C GLY A 305 21.27 0.79 10.99
N MET A 306 20.25 1.66 10.84
CA MET A 306 19.28 1.94 11.89
C MET A 306 18.33 0.76 12.09
N ARG A 307 17.97 0.51 13.34
CA ARG A 307 16.99 -0.51 13.70
C ARG A 307 15.56 -0.05 13.38
N PRO A 308 14.61 -0.99 13.17
CA PRO A 308 13.20 -0.67 12.92
C PRO A 308 12.58 0.28 13.95
N GLU A 309 12.96 0.16 15.22
CA GLU A 309 12.52 1.05 16.31
C GLU A 309 12.89 2.52 16.05
N GLN A 310 14.15 2.79 15.71
CA GLN A 310 14.65 4.15 15.47
C GLN A 310 14.00 4.79 14.25
N VAL A 311 13.78 4.00 13.20
CA VAL A 311 13.06 4.41 12.00
C VAL A 311 11.58 4.62 12.31
N GLY A 312 10.97 3.70 13.05
CA GLY A 312 9.57 3.75 13.44
C GLY A 312 9.22 4.97 14.29
N GLU A 313 10.11 5.37 15.19
CA GLU A 313 9.93 6.58 16.01
C GLU A 313 9.89 7.85 15.15
N LEU A 314 10.77 7.97 14.16
CA LEU A 314 10.74 9.07 13.18
C LEU A 314 9.40 9.09 12.44
N LEU A 315 8.99 7.95 11.89
CA LEU A 315 7.77 7.82 11.10
C LEU A 315 6.52 8.09 11.95
N LEU A 316 6.49 7.64 13.21
CA LEU A 316 5.39 7.93 14.13
C LEU A 316 5.25 9.43 14.37
N VAL A 317 6.34 10.08 14.78
CA VAL A 317 6.32 11.49 15.23
C VAL A 317 6.14 12.44 14.03
N SER A 318 6.85 12.19 12.92
CA SER A 318 6.86 13.10 11.78
C SER A 318 5.85 12.72 10.69
N GLY A 319 5.32 11.49 10.69
CA GLY A 319 4.38 10.98 9.70
C GLY A 319 3.00 10.71 10.28
N ALA A 320 2.86 9.69 11.14
CA ALA A 320 1.57 9.23 11.63
C ALA A 320 0.81 10.27 12.46
N ILE A 321 1.46 10.91 13.44
CA ILE A 321 0.83 11.92 14.29
C ILE A 321 0.34 13.11 13.46
N PRO A 322 1.15 13.75 12.59
CA PRO A 322 0.66 14.80 11.69
C PRO A 322 -0.50 14.35 10.79
N THR A 323 -0.44 13.14 10.23
CA THR A 323 -1.53 12.59 9.42
C THR A 323 -2.83 12.51 10.20
N ALA A 324 -2.79 12.04 11.46
CA ALA A 324 -3.97 11.96 12.33
C ALA A 324 -4.51 13.36 12.68
N LEU A 325 -3.63 14.30 12.99
CA LEU A 325 -4.01 15.69 13.31
C LEU A 325 -4.60 16.45 12.12
N LEU A 326 -4.25 16.05 10.88
CA LEU A 326 -4.82 16.64 9.67
C LEU A 326 -6.26 16.21 9.39
N ILE A 327 -6.79 15.16 10.00
CA ILE A 327 -8.14 14.64 9.72
C ILE A 327 -9.22 15.72 9.86
N PRO A 328 -9.34 16.48 10.97
CA PRO A 328 -10.34 17.55 11.10
C PRO A 328 -10.16 18.65 10.05
N PHE A 329 -8.92 19.03 9.76
CA PHE A 329 -8.60 20.02 8.73
C PHE A 329 -9.04 19.55 7.34
N LEU A 330 -8.77 18.30 6.97
CA LEU A 330 -9.19 17.71 5.70
C LEU A 330 -10.71 17.65 5.57
N ILE A 331 -11.42 17.27 6.64
CA ILE A 331 -12.90 17.28 6.65
C ILE A 331 -13.41 18.68 6.40
N PHE A 332 -12.80 19.70 7.04
CA PHE A 332 -13.17 21.09 6.84
C PHE A 332 -12.88 21.57 5.42
N VAL A 333 -11.65 21.40 4.93
CA VAL A 333 -11.22 21.87 3.60
C VAL A 333 -12.05 21.23 2.49
N LEU A 334 -12.19 19.89 2.51
CA LEU A 334 -12.92 19.16 1.47
C LEU A 334 -14.44 19.40 1.48
N ARG A 335 -14.95 20.04 2.54
CA ARG A 335 -16.35 20.50 2.58
C ARG A 335 -16.56 21.77 1.76
N TYR A 336 -15.54 22.61 1.63
CA TYR A 336 -15.64 23.95 1.02
C TYR A 336 -14.81 24.10 -0.26
N VAL A 337 -13.76 23.32 -0.43
CA VAL A 337 -12.83 23.38 -1.57
C VAL A 337 -13.03 22.16 -2.46
N ASP A 338 -12.96 22.37 -3.78
CA ASP A 338 -13.00 21.26 -4.75
C ASP A 338 -11.82 20.31 -4.49
N ALA A 339 -12.11 19.00 -4.44
CA ALA A 339 -11.14 17.96 -4.18
C ALA A 339 -9.95 17.98 -5.17
N ARG A 340 -10.15 18.48 -6.39
CA ARG A 340 -9.10 18.62 -7.38
C ARG A 340 -7.98 19.56 -6.93
N TRP A 341 -8.32 20.73 -6.36
CA TRP A 341 -7.32 21.67 -5.86
C TRP A 341 -6.56 21.13 -4.66
N THR A 342 -7.28 20.42 -3.78
CA THR A 342 -6.67 19.77 -2.63
C THR A 342 -5.73 18.62 -3.06
N ALA A 343 -6.11 17.85 -4.09
CA ALA A 343 -5.25 16.82 -4.68
C ALA A 343 -4.00 17.44 -5.32
N MET A 344 -4.14 18.54 -6.08
CA MET A 344 -3.01 19.25 -6.68
C MET A 344 -2.06 19.79 -5.62
N ALA A 345 -2.57 20.39 -4.55
CA ALA A 345 -1.75 20.86 -3.44
C ALA A 345 -0.99 19.70 -2.78
N GLY A 346 -1.65 18.55 -2.55
CA GLY A 346 -1.01 17.37 -2.00
C GLY A 346 0.10 16.82 -2.90
N LEU A 347 -0.14 16.70 -4.20
CA LEU A 347 0.85 16.24 -5.17
C LEU A 347 2.03 17.22 -5.31
N PHE A 348 1.76 18.53 -5.22
CA PHE A 348 2.82 19.54 -5.23
C PHE A 348 3.73 19.41 -3.99
N ILE A 349 3.14 19.26 -2.81
CA ILE A 349 3.92 19.02 -1.57
C ILE A 349 4.74 17.74 -1.71
N PHE A 350 4.18 16.69 -2.28
CA PHE A 350 4.90 15.44 -2.58
C PHE A 350 6.08 15.66 -3.53
N ALA A 351 5.89 16.45 -4.60
CA ALA A 351 6.95 16.78 -5.53
C ALA A 351 8.10 17.54 -4.83
N VAL A 352 7.77 18.54 -4.01
CA VAL A 352 8.78 19.30 -3.23
C VAL A 352 9.51 18.38 -2.25
N ALA A 353 8.82 17.51 -1.53
CA ALA A 353 9.43 16.57 -0.61
C ALA A 353 10.38 15.60 -1.33
N ASN A 354 9.98 15.06 -2.48
CA ASN A 354 10.83 14.18 -3.28
C ASN A 354 12.04 14.93 -3.87
N LEU A 355 11.87 16.18 -4.30
CA LEU A 355 12.97 17.02 -4.74
C LEU A 355 13.99 17.26 -3.61
N SER A 356 13.53 17.49 -2.38
CA SER A 356 14.42 17.58 -1.22
C SER A 356 15.17 16.25 -0.98
N GLY A 357 14.52 15.11 -1.22
CA GLY A 357 15.14 13.78 -1.15
C GLY A 357 16.26 13.56 -2.16
N THR A 358 16.32 14.32 -3.27
CA THR A 358 17.45 14.23 -4.22
C THR A 358 18.75 14.83 -3.69
N GLN A 359 18.71 15.49 -2.54
CA GLN A 359 19.87 16.15 -1.91
C GLN A 359 20.48 15.31 -0.77
N ILE A 360 20.05 14.07 -0.58
CA ILE A 360 20.56 13.19 0.47
C ILE A 360 22.04 12.90 0.27
N THR A 361 22.73 12.74 1.39
CA THR A 361 24.15 12.34 1.43
C THR A 361 24.31 11.10 2.32
N GLY A 362 25.47 10.45 2.25
CA GLY A 362 25.80 9.32 3.12
C GLY A 362 25.80 9.66 4.63
N ASP A 363 25.86 10.97 4.97
CA ASP A 363 25.89 11.44 6.36
C ASP A 363 24.52 11.75 6.94
N TRP A 364 23.48 11.81 6.11
CA TRP A 364 22.12 12.05 6.58
C TRP A 364 21.68 11.01 7.62
N ALA A 365 21.21 11.51 8.73
CA ALA A 365 20.70 10.72 9.85
C ALA A 365 19.16 10.88 9.97
N ARG A 366 18.60 10.32 11.02
CA ARG A 366 17.16 10.34 11.29
C ARG A 366 16.55 11.75 11.22
N ASP A 367 17.21 12.71 11.86
CA ASP A 367 16.65 14.07 12.02
C ASP A 367 16.63 14.87 10.72
N ASP A 368 17.51 14.54 9.77
CA ASP A 368 17.54 15.18 8.45
C ASP A 368 16.31 14.81 7.60
N PHE A 369 15.69 13.64 7.87
CA PHE A 369 14.50 13.18 7.17
C PHE A 369 13.18 13.70 7.74
N VAL A 370 13.17 14.37 8.91
CA VAL A 370 11.94 14.90 9.55
C VAL A 370 11.11 15.74 8.59
N GLY A 371 11.74 16.67 7.86
CA GLY A 371 11.07 17.54 6.90
C GLY A 371 10.46 16.78 5.71
N ILE A 372 11.17 15.78 5.19
CA ILE A 372 10.71 14.95 4.07
C ILE A 372 9.54 14.08 4.51
N VAL A 373 9.65 13.39 5.65
CA VAL A 373 8.59 12.52 6.18
C VAL A 373 7.34 13.33 6.50
N PHE A 374 7.48 14.49 7.15
CA PHE A 374 6.36 15.38 7.43
C PHE A 374 5.66 15.87 6.15
N ALA A 375 6.43 16.35 5.17
CA ALA A 375 5.89 16.85 3.93
C ALA A 375 5.21 15.73 3.11
N THR A 376 5.80 14.53 3.04
CA THR A 376 5.18 13.38 2.37
C THR A 376 3.92 12.93 3.08
N ALA A 377 3.87 12.92 4.41
CA ALA A 377 2.66 12.59 5.18
C ALA A 377 1.51 13.56 4.91
N VAL A 378 1.79 14.87 4.94
CA VAL A 378 0.82 15.92 4.59
C VAL A 378 0.36 15.79 3.14
N GLY A 379 1.30 15.66 2.21
CA GLY A 379 1.03 15.49 0.78
C GLY A 379 0.17 14.25 0.51
N GLN A 380 0.47 13.13 1.16
CA GLN A 380 -0.28 11.88 1.06
C GLN A 380 -1.71 12.03 1.58
N ALA A 381 -1.88 12.64 2.74
CA ALA A 381 -3.19 12.85 3.33
C ALA A 381 -4.09 13.74 2.43
N LEU A 382 -3.54 14.82 1.87
CA LEU A 382 -4.25 15.71 0.94
C LEU A 382 -4.55 15.02 -0.40
N ALA A 383 -3.54 14.42 -1.04
CA ALA A 383 -3.68 13.84 -2.37
C ALA A 383 -4.59 12.62 -2.35
N LEU A 384 -4.29 11.60 -1.52
CA LEU A 384 -5.03 10.34 -1.53
C LEU A 384 -6.49 10.51 -1.16
N THR A 385 -6.79 11.33 -0.14
CA THR A 385 -8.17 11.61 0.25
C THR A 385 -8.96 12.24 -0.90
N SER A 386 -8.37 13.23 -1.54
CA SER A 386 -9.00 13.92 -2.66
C SER A 386 -9.16 13.03 -3.89
N LEU A 387 -8.15 12.20 -4.22
CA LEU A 387 -8.22 11.24 -5.34
C LEU A 387 -9.32 10.20 -5.12
N ILE A 388 -9.51 9.72 -3.89
CA ILE A 388 -10.61 8.81 -3.55
C ILE A 388 -11.96 9.50 -3.77
N ILE A 389 -12.13 10.76 -3.33
CA ILE A 389 -13.36 11.53 -3.54
C ILE A 389 -13.62 11.75 -5.04
N ILE A 390 -12.61 12.14 -5.81
CA ILE A 390 -12.72 12.30 -7.26
C ILE A 390 -13.12 10.98 -7.92
N GLY A 391 -12.48 9.87 -7.57
CA GLY A 391 -12.81 8.55 -8.08
C GLY A 391 -14.27 8.17 -7.81
N PHE A 392 -14.74 8.35 -6.58
CA PHE A 392 -16.14 8.05 -6.23
C PHE A 392 -17.14 9.00 -6.85
N SER A 393 -16.79 10.26 -7.12
CA SER A 393 -17.69 11.23 -7.75
C SER A 393 -18.02 10.90 -9.21
N HIS A 394 -17.17 10.14 -9.89
CA HIS A 394 -17.39 9.66 -11.26
C HIS A 394 -18.15 8.34 -11.32
N LEU A 395 -18.50 7.74 -10.16
CA LEU A 395 -19.20 6.47 -10.10
C LEU A 395 -20.71 6.62 -10.29
N ARG A 396 -21.25 5.81 -11.21
CA ARG A 396 -22.69 5.58 -11.29
C ARG A 396 -23.09 4.58 -10.20
N THR A 397 -24.18 4.86 -9.49
CA THR A 397 -24.70 4.08 -8.36
C THR A 397 -25.02 2.61 -8.68
N ASP A 398 -25.27 2.30 -9.96
CA ASP A 398 -25.58 0.95 -10.44
C ASP A 398 -24.36 0.03 -10.63
N ARG A 399 -23.11 0.57 -10.51
CA ARG A 399 -21.85 -0.15 -10.78
C ARG A 399 -20.84 -0.09 -9.63
N THR A 400 -21.28 0.27 -8.45
CA THR A 400 -20.40 0.50 -7.28
C THR A 400 -19.56 -0.72 -6.90
N THR A 401 -20.06 -1.94 -7.04
CA THR A 401 -19.35 -3.16 -6.62
C THR A 401 -18.17 -3.49 -7.54
N ALA A 402 -18.37 -3.43 -8.87
CA ALA A 402 -17.33 -3.70 -9.85
C ALA A 402 -16.20 -2.67 -9.78
N VAL A 403 -16.57 -1.39 -9.68
CA VAL A 403 -15.58 -0.31 -9.62
C VAL A 403 -14.81 -0.31 -8.31
N ALA A 404 -15.47 -0.62 -7.18
CA ALA A 404 -14.78 -0.77 -5.89
C ALA A 404 -13.71 -1.88 -5.94
N ALA A 405 -14.02 -3.00 -6.61
CA ALA A 405 -13.08 -4.10 -6.81
C ALA A 405 -11.86 -3.66 -7.64
N TYR A 406 -12.09 -3.00 -8.80
CA TYR A 406 -10.97 -2.53 -9.64
C TYR A 406 -10.11 -1.45 -8.97
N VAL A 407 -10.74 -0.44 -8.38
CA VAL A 407 -10.01 0.64 -7.69
C VAL A 407 -9.14 0.06 -6.57
N HIS A 408 -9.67 -0.90 -5.82
CA HIS A 408 -8.90 -1.53 -4.74
C HIS A 408 -7.76 -2.41 -5.30
N SER A 409 -8.03 -3.23 -6.32
CA SER A 409 -7.02 -4.09 -6.95
C SER A 409 -5.90 -3.27 -7.60
N ILE A 410 -6.24 -2.19 -8.31
CA ILE A 410 -5.27 -1.29 -8.91
C ILE A 410 -4.45 -0.59 -7.82
N ARG A 411 -5.10 -0.10 -6.75
CA ARG A 411 -4.40 0.56 -5.66
C ARG A 411 -3.44 -0.39 -4.94
N LEU A 412 -3.90 -1.57 -4.53
CA LEU A 412 -3.06 -2.55 -3.83
C LEU A 412 -1.98 -3.10 -4.77
N GLY A 413 -2.38 -3.57 -5.96
CA GLY A 413 -1.46 -4.15 -6.93
C GLY A 413 -0.39 -3.16 -7.38
N SER A 414 -0.74 -1.91 -7.69
CA SER A 414 0.27 -0.92 -8.12
C SER A 414 1.22 -0.51 -6.99
N THR A 415 0.79 -0.54 -5.73
CA THR A 415 1.68 -0.27 -4.60
C THR A 415 2.67 -1.40 -4.41
N GLU A 416 2.23 -2.65 -4.32
CA GLU A 416 3.10 -3.79 -4.06
C GLU A 416 4.02 -4.11 -5.26
N ILE A 417 3.50 -4.05 -6.47
CA ILE A 417 4.30 -4.14 -7.71
C ILE A 417 5.30 -2.98 -7.78
N GLY A 418 4.88 -1.77 -7.41
CA GLY A 418 5.75 -0.61 -7.35
C GLY A 418 6.92 -0.79 -6.39
N ILE A 419 6.70 -1.35 -5.21
CA ILE A 419 7.75 -1.66 -4.23
C ILE A 419 8.74 -2.70 -4.81
N ALA A 420 8.23 -3.78 -5.41
CA ALA A 420 9.07 -4.81 -6.03
C ALA A 420 9.93 -4.25 -7.19
N LEU A 421 9.35 -3.41 -8.04
CA LEU A 421 10.08 -2.73 -9.11
C LEU A 421 11.08 -1.71 -8.57
N MET A 422 10.74 -0.97 -7.51
CA MET A 422 11.65 -0.01 -6.88
C MET A 422 12.87 -0.71 -6.26
N SER A 423 12.68 -1.86 -5.64
CA SER A 423 13.80 -2.65 -5.11
C SER A 423 14.77 -3.08 -6.23
N THR A 424 14.22 -3.44 -7.38
CA THR A 424 15.02 -3.76 -8.58
C THR A 424 15.73 -2.53 -9.14
N TRP A 425 15.01 -1.41 -9.21
CA TRP A 425 15.59 -0.13 -9.63
C TRP A 425 16.80 0.25 -8.78
N LEU A 426 16.65 0.22 -7.45
CA LEU A 426 17.73 0.53 -6.52
C LEU A 426 18.93 -0.38 -6.73
N ARG A 427 18.73 -1.70 -6.87
CA ARG A 427 19.79 -2.67 -7.11
C ARG A 427 20.53 -2.40 -8.43
N VAL A 428 19.80 -2.18 -9.52
CA VAL A 428 20.41 -1.90 -10.83
C VAL A 428 21.17 -0.57 -10.82
N ARG A 429 20.60 0.46 -10.21
CA ARG A 429 21.27 1.77 -10.10
C ARG A 429 22.50 1.70 -9.20
N GLU A 430 22.43 0.98 -8.09
CA GLU A 430 23.60 0.73 -7.23
C GLU A 430 24.74 0.06 -8.01
N GLN A 431 24.44 -1.01 -8.77
CA GLN A 431 25.44 -1.70 -9.58
C GLN A 431 26.06 -0.77 -10.63
N ILE A 432 25.27 0.07 -11.29
CA ILE A 432 25.74 1.04 -12.28
C ILE A 432 26.66 2.07 -11.60
N HIS A 433 26.26 2.65 -10.48
CA HIS A 433 27.06 3.63 -9.76
C HIS A 433 28.33 3.01 -9.16
N SER A 434 28.24 1.79 -8.61
CA SER A 434 29.38 1.05 -8.10
C SER A 434 30.41 0.78 -9.19
N TYR A 435 29.97 0.39 -10.39
CA TYR A 435 30.84 0.23 -11.56
C TYR A 435 31.54 1.54 -11.93
N TYR A 436 30.79 2.63 -12.10
CA TYR A 436 31.39 3.92 -12.47
C TYR A 436 32.31 4.49 -11.40
N LEU A 437 32.00 4.36 -10.13
CA LEU A 437 32.91 4.76 -9.07
C LEU A 437 34.15 3.86 -9.05
N GLY A 438 33.99 2.55 -9.25
CA GLY A 438 35.10 1.58 -9.24
C GLY A 438 36.11 1.81 -10.36
N ILE A 439 35.68 2.06 -11.61
CA ILE A 439 36.60 2.28 -12.74
C ILE A 439 37.40 3.57 -12.62
N ASN A 440 36.92 4.54 -11.83
CA ASN A 440 37.64 5.81 -11.59
C ASN A 440 38.65 5.70 -10.42
N ILE A 441 38.75 4.54 -9.75
CA ILE A 441 39.73 4.30 -8.70
C ILE A 441 40.96 3.66 -9.31
N ASP A 442 41.97 4.46 -9.52
CA ASP A 442 43.30 3.97 -9.90
C ASP A 442 44.02 3.45 -8.65
N ILE A 443 44.15 2.11 -8.54
CA ILE A 443 44.83 1.45 -7.42
C ILE A 443 46.29 1.88 -7.29
N GLY A 444 46.93 2.32 -8.38
CA GLY A 444 48.28 2.90 -8.42
C GLY A 444 48.32 4.39 -8.13
N GLY A 445 47.17 5.06 -8.09
CA GLY A 445 47.08 6.50 -7.84
C GLY A 445 47.54 6.88 -6.44
N ALA A 446 48.32 7.95 -6.32
CA ALA A 446 48.91 8.39 -5.06
C ALA A 446 47.87 8.61 -3.95
N ASP A 447 46.72 9.17 -4.30
CA ASP A 447 45.62 9.43 -3.35
C ASP A 447 44.97 8.12 -2.81
N VAL A 448 44.79 7.16 -3.69
CA VAL A 448 44.20 5.84 -3.32
C VAL A 448 45.16 5.04 -2.46
N VAL A 449 46.46 5.04 -2.83
CA VAL A 449 47.53 4.41 -2.04
C VAL A 449 47.61 5.07 -0.66
N ALA A 450 47.61 6.40 -0.59
CA ALA A 450 47.65 7.12 0.68
C ALA A 450 46.41 6.82 1.56
N ALA A 451 45.22 6.70 0.97
CA ALA A 451 44.01 6.36 1.66
C ALA A 451 44.05 4.91 2.22
N ILE A 452 44.52 3.93 1.40
CA ILE A 452 44.70 2.54 1.84
C ILE A 452 45.75 2.47 2.95
N ASP A 453 46.89 3.18 2.83
CA ASP A 453 47.93 3.19 3.85
C ASP A 453 47.44 3.84 5.16
N ALA A 454 46.66 4.92 5.07
CA ALA A 454 46.02 5.52 6.25
C ALA A 454 45.07 4.57 6.94
N ALA A 455 44.21 3.89 6.18
CA ALA A 455 43.30 2.87 6.70
C ALA A 455 44.06 1.64 7.27
N THR A 456 45.14 1.19 6.62
CA THR A 456 45.96 0.08 7.08
C THR A 456 46.57 0.40 8.47
N ARG A 457 47.02 1.65 8.69
CA ARG A 457 47.50 2.07 10.01
C ARG A 457 46.45 1.96 11.13
N GLN A 458 45.17 2.14 10.83
CA GLN A 458 44.09 1.99 11.81
C GLN A 458 43.87 0.53 12.21
N PHE A 459 44.12 -0.41 11.28
CA PHE A 459 43.92 -1.85 11.51
C PHE A 459 45.20 -2.59 11.93
N PHE A 460 46.34 -1.92 12.09
CA PHE A 460 47.67 -2.53 12.29
C PHE A 460 47.78 -3.46 13.49
N ALA A 461 46.93 -3.29 14.51
CA ALA A 461 46.89 -4.15 15.68
C ALA A 461 46.62 -5.66 15.38
N ARG A 462 46.17 -6.00 14.15
CA ARG A 462 45.80 -7.37 13.71
C ARG A 462 46.85 -8.03 12.83
N GLY A 463 47.98 -7.39 12.58
CA GLY A 463 49.00 -7.85 11.64
C GLY A 463 48.99 -7.14 10.29
N ALA A 464 50.13 -6.98 9.64
CA ALA A 464 50.29 -6.11 8.47
C ALA A 464 49.47 -6.55 7.23
N ASP A 465 49.45 -7.85 6.93
CA ASP A 465 48.74 -8.38 5.75
C ASP A 465 47.23 -8.36 5.97
N GLU A 466 46.76 -8.65 7.18
CA GLU A 466 45.36 -8.60 7.55
C GLU A 466 44.86 -7.15 7.61
N ALA A 467 45.69 -6.21 8.09
CA ALA A 467 45.39 -4.78 8.13
C ALA A 467 45.19 -4.21 6.72
N ARG A 468 46.04 -4.61 5.75
CA ARG A 468 45.89 -4.16 4.36
C ARG A 468 44.63 -4.71 3.68
N SER A 469 44.32 -5.96 3.88
CA SER A 469 43.09 -6.58 3.34
C SER A 469 41.84 -5.91 3.92
N GLN A 470 41.82 -5.58 5.19
CA GLN A 470 40.74 -4.84 5.84
C GLN A 470 40.64 -3.39 5.34
N ALA A 471 41.77 -2.72 5.06
CA ALA A 471 41.77 -1.39 4.48
C ALA A 471 41.13 -1.38 3.08
N VAL A 472 41.48 -2.34 2.22
CA VAL A 472 40.85 -2.52 0.90
C VAL A 472 39.36 -2.83 1.02
N ALA A 473 38.98 -3.72 1.93
CA ALA A 473 37.58 -4.05 2.19
C ALA A 473 36.80 -2.82 2.68
N SER A 474 37.39 -1.97 3.53
CA SER A 474 36.77 -0.72 4.00
C SER A 474 36.54 0.29 2.86
N LEU A 475 37.48 0.38 1.91
CA LEU A 475 37.35 1.19 0.71
C LEU A 475 36.20 0.68 -0.19
N ALA A 476 36.15 -0.64 -0.42
CA ALA A 476 35.07 -1.27 -1.17
C ALA A 476 33.69 -1.01 -0.52
N ALA A 477 33.59 -1.17 0.80
CA ALA A 477 32.36 -0.87 1.55
C ALA A 477 31.96 0.62 1.44
N ARG A 478 32.94 1.53 1.40
CA ARG A 478 32.66 2.95 1.19
C ARG A 478 32.11 3.22 -0.20
N ILE A 479 32.71 2.61 -1.24
CA ILE A 479 32.20 2.72 -2.62
C ILE A 479 30.76 2.23 -2.70
N GLN A 480 30.49 1.05 -2.14
CA GLN A 480 29.17 0.46 -2.14
C GLN A 480 28.15 1.36 -1.40
N ARG A 481 28.56 1.95 -0.27
CA ARG A 481 27.70 2.89 0.47
C ARG A 481 27.36 4.12 -0.34
N GLU A 482 28.36 4.77 -0.98
CA GLU A 482 28.14 5.95 -1.82
C GLU A 482 27.31 5.61 -3.08
N SER A 483 27.53 4.43 -3.67
CA SER A 483 26.73 3.91 -4.79
C SER A 483 25.26 3.72 -4.39
N ASN A 484 25.01 3.23 -3.19
CA ASN A 484 23.65 3.13 -2.64
C ASN A 484 23.02 4.51 -2.48
N VAL A 485 23.74 5.50 -1.92
CA VAL A 485 23.24 6.88 -1.79
C VAL A 485 22.82 7.44 -3.15
N LEU A 486 23.67 7.28 -4.18
CA LEU A 486 23.34 7.72 -5.53
C LEU A 486 22.12 7.00 -6.11
N ALA A 487 21.97 5.70 -5.85
CA ALA A 487 20.80 4.94 -6.27
C ALA A 487 19.50 5.45 -5.62
N TYR A 488 19.54 5.82 -4.34
CA TYR A 488 18.39 6.45 -3.66
C TYR A 488 18.10 7.85 -4.20
N ILE A 489 19.10 8.65 -4.55
CA ILE A 489 18.91 9.95 -5.22
C ILE A 489 18.13 9.75 -6.54
N ASP A 490 18.56 8.78 -7.36
CA ASP A 490 17.86 8.46 -8.61
C ASP A 490 16.41 8.00 -8.37
N ALA A 491 16.17 7.25 -7.30
CA ALA A 491 14.82 6.82 -6.92
C ALA A 491 13.94 8.01 -6.47
N PHE A 492 14.50 8.97 -5.73
CA PHE A 492 13.78 10.20 -5.39
C PHE A 492 13.47 11.04 -6.64
N TRP A 493 14.38 11.09 -7.63
CA TRP A 493 14.09 11.71 -8.92
C TRP A 493 12.93 11.03 -9.65
N LEU A 494 12.87 9.69 -9.64
CA LEU A 494 11.75 8.94 -10.22
C LEU A 494 10.43 9.30 -9.53
N CYS A 495 10.41 9.34 -8.19
CA CYS A 495 9.23 9.72 -7.41
C CYS A 495 8.82 11.19 -7.65
N PHE A 496 9.79 12.10 -7.79
CA PHE A 496 9.53 13.50 -8.15
C PHE A 496 8.84 13.62 -9.50
N TRP A 497 9.38 12.97 -10.54
CA TRP A 497 8.79 13.03 -11.87
C TRP A 497 7.43 12.33 -11.94
N ALA A 498 7.23 11.27 -11.17
CA ALA A 498 5.91 10.65 -11.02
C ALA A 498 4.89 11.60 -10.40
N ALA A 499 5.26 12.38 -9.37
CA ALA A 499 4.40 13.38 -8.76
C ALA A 499 4.08 14.53 -9.74
N ILE A 500 5.04 15.01 -10.52
CA ILE A 500 4.83 16.03 -11.56
C ILE A 500 3.90 15.49 -12.66
N ALA A 501 4.14 14.27 -13.13
CA ALA A 501 3.26 13.63 -14.12
C ALA A 501 1.82 13.48 -13.59
N ALA A 502 1.66 13.07 -12.32
CA ALA A 502 0.36 13.01 -11.66
C ALA A 502 -0.34 14.37 -11.62
N LEU A 503 0.40 15.46 -11.31
CA LEU A 503 -0.11 16.84 -11.34
C LEU A 503 -0.61 17.23 -12.74
N LEU A 504 0.17 16.94 -13.78
CA LEU A 504 -0.18 17.28 -15.16
C LEU A 504 -1.41 16.50 -15.63
N VAL A 505 -1.47 15.19 -15.33
CA VAL A 505 -2.65 14.37 -15.68
C VAL A 505 -3.88 14.82 -14.89
N LEU A 506 -3.73 15.17 -13.61
CA LEU A 506 -4.82 15.66 -12.78
C LEU A 506 -5.39 17.00 -13.29
N ALA A 507 -4.54 17.86 -13.87
CA ALA A 507 -4.99 19.10 -14.50
C ALA A 507 -5.92 18.86 -15.71
N LEU A 508 -5.81 17.71 -16.37
CA LEU A 508 -6.68 17.28 -17.47
C LEU A 508 -8.00 16.67 -16.98
N VAL A 509 -8.09 16.27 -15.71
CA VAL A 509 -9.33 15.78 -15.12
C VAL A 509 -10.31 16.94 -14.99
N GLY A 510 -11.49 16.82 -15.59
CA GLY A 510 -12.54 17.84 -15.52
C GLY A 510 -13.02 18.07 -14.09
N VAL A 511 -13.85 19.11 -13.91
CA VAL A 511 -14.51 19.41 -12.62
C VAL A 511 -15.27 18.17 -12.16
N ALA A 512 -15.10 17.77 -10.90
CA ALA A 512 -15.84 16.65 -10.32
C ALA A 512 -17.35 16.88 -10.48
N PRO A 513 -18.13 15.85 -10.90
CA PRO A 513 -19.57 16.03 -11.08
C PRO A 513 -20.22 16.44 -9.77
N LYS A 514 -21.18 17.36 -9.86
CA LYS A 514 -22.00 17.80 -8.72
C LYS A 514 -22.74 16.57 -8.13
N GLY A 515 -22.53 16.27 -6.88
CA GLY A 515 -23.12 15.11 -6.21
C GLY A 515 -23.01 15.21 -4.69
N PRO A 516 -23.30 14.13 -3.96
CA PRO A 516 -23.20 14.10 -2.50
C PRO A 516 -21.79 14.38 -1.96
N PHE A 517 -20.77 14.33 -2.82
CA PHE A 517 -19.38 14.67 -2.53
C PHE A 517 -19.01 16.10 -2.95
N SER A 518 -19.94 16.85 -3.59
CA SER A 518 -19.68 18.24 -3.94
C SER A 518 -19.66 19.11 -2.69
N PRO A 519 -18.73 20.06 -2.61
CA PRO A 519 -18.75 21.05 -1.53
C PRO A 519 -20.10 21.77 -1.50
N VAL A 520 -20.68 21.90 -0.32
CA VAL A 520 -21.97 22.55 -0.05
C VAL A 520 -22.12 23.97 -0.67
N PRO A 521 -21.04 24.78 -0.86
CA PRO A 521 -21.14 26.12 -1.39
C PRO A 521 -21.68 26.24 -2.82
N PHE A 522 -21.58 25.22 -3.67
CA PHE A 522 -22.12 25.32 -5.03
C PHE A 522 -23.65 25.46 -5.07
N ARG A 523 -24.36 24.94 -4.08
CA ARG A 523 -25.80 25.16 -3.92
C ARG A 523 -26.11 26.52 -3.27
N SER A 524 -25.28 26.94 -2.32
CA SER A 524 -25.47 28.21 -1.63
C SER A 524 -25.08 29.43 -2.49
N ALA A 525 -24.12 29.30 -3.38
CA ALA A 525 -23.75 30.36 -4.33
C ALA A 525 -24.87 30.62 -5.33
N GLU A 526 -25.54 29.60 -5.86
CA GLU A 526 -26.72 29.81 -6.73
C GLU A 526 -27.89 30.47 -5.97
N SER A 527 -28.06 30.17 -4.68
CA SER A 527 -29.06 30.81 -3.83
C SER A 527 -28.68 32.24 -3.41
N LEU A 528 -27.40 32.55 -3.31
CA LEU A 528 -26.89 33.89 -2.98
C LEU A 528 -26.92 34.85 -4.19
N PHE A 529 -26.86 34.34 -5.40
CA PHE A 529 -26.90 35.13 -6.63
C PHE A 529 -28.29 35.20 -7.28
N GLY A 530 -29.34 34.76 -6.61
CA GLY A 530 -30.71 35.06 -6.95
C GLY A 530 -31.19 34.57 -8.32
N ALA A 531 -30.70 33.44 -8.80
CA ALA A 531 -31.26 32.78 -9.98
C ALA A 531 -32.67 32.27 -9.64
N ARG A 532 -33.70 33.12 -9.93
CA ARG A 532 -35.11 32.73 -9.93
C ARG A 532 -35.28 31.60 -10.95
N GLU A 533 -35.79 30.46 -10.52
CA GLU A 533 -36.33 29.48 -11.45
C GLU A 533 -37.39 30.12 -12.34
N PRO A 534 -37.37 29.96 -13.67
CA PRO A 534 -38.50 30.29 -14.49
C PRO A 534 -39.65 29.35 -14.13
N ARG A 535 -40.80 29.94 -13.83
CA ARG A 535 -42.07 29.26 -13.58
C ARG A 535 -42.53 28.43 -14.78
#